data_bf9eab6aa245499337ebad0ddff37f10
#
_entry.id   bf9eab6aa245499337ebad0ddff37f10
#
_cell.length_a   1.000
_cell.length_b   1.000
_cell.length_c   1.000
_cell.angle_alpha   90.00
_cell.angle_beta   90.00
_cell.angle_gamma   90.00
#
_symmetry.space_group_name_H-M   'P 1'
#
loop_
_entity.id
_entity.type
_entity.pdbx_description
1 polymer ?
#
loop_
_entity_poly.entity_id
_entity_poly.type
_entity_poly.pdbx_seq_one_letter_code
_entity_poly.pdbx_strand_id
1 'polypeptide(L)'
;MDRLSRAMAGRPGAMARHLRTGNCGTLPPMVPPDAAADAERARGRPDVAAAPQRTARGVALLLNLGHAVDHMFLLIFATAVGSIAAEFGFARWEDLMPYGVGAFVLFGLGSLPSGRLGDLWGRRRMMLMFFFGIGASALLAALTRNAWELAAALTLLGAFASIYHPVGIPMLVQRAPNPGAVIGINGLAGNLGIAVAALSTGFMVQWFGWRAAFAIPGLLALGAGLLFARICPHETEAPARRTTPARVRLTPALMARVFVVMTGASVTVGLLFNFTTNGNAQLLNERFRGVVEDPALLGTMLAAVYAVASLAQVVVGRLIDRLPLKPLYLGIALAQMPLLALAAQAQGWWLLVLLLGVMIFIFGSIPFTDAMIVRYVDDRIRSRVAGARLTVSIGISSLAVWLLGPVVKASSFAALLWGMALIAACTVAVVAWLPSEKDAGAT
;
A
#
# COMPACT_ATOMS: atom_id res chain seq x y z
N MET A 1 -32.13 55.17 -22.99
CA MET A 1 -33.35 55.88 -22.46
C MET A 1 -33.38 55.52 -20.98
N ASP A 2 -32.95 56.36 -20.32
CA ASP A 2 -33.40 57.47 -19.44
C ASP A 2 -33.59 57.01 -18.03
N ARG A 3 -32.77 57.44 -17.24
CA ARG A 3 -32.66 58.61 -16.34
C ARG A 3 -33.05 58.26 -14.92
N LEU A 4 -32.14 58.41 -13.98
CA LEU A 4 -31.94 59.56 -13.10
C LEU A 4 -33.07 59.68 -12.06
N SER A 5 -32.90 59.95 -10.80
CA SER A 5 -31.94 60.83 -10.12
C SER A 5 -32.20 60.73 -8.60
N ARG A 6 -31.13 60.93 -7.85
CA ARG A 6 -30.93 62.02 -6.86
C ARG A 6 -31.92 62.09 -5.70
N ALA A 7 -31.61 62.40 -4.51
CA ALA A 7 -30.41 62.94 -3.82
C ALA A 7 -30.86 63.41 -2.43
N MET A 8 -29.89 63.52 -1.59
CA MET A 8 -29.72 64.58 -0.53
C MET A 8 -30.48 64.40 0.77
N ALA A 9 -29.90 64.35 1.82
CA ALA A 9 -28.96 65.17 2.58
C ALA A 9 -29.64 65.74 3.83
N GLY A 10 -28.94 65.74 4.94
CA GLY A 10 -29.29 66.58 6.09
C GLY A 10 -28.71 66.10 7.41
N ARG A 11 -27.49 66.50 7.72
CA ARG A 11 -27.05 66.85 9.10
C ARG A 11 -27.46 68.33 9.31
N PRO A 12 -27.46 68.94 10.53
CA PRO A 12 -26.67 68.68 11.72
C PRO A 12 -27.38 69.05 13.05
N GLY A 13 -26.65 68.96 14.15
CA GLY A 13 -27.00 69.84 15.31
C GLY A 13 -26.67 69.28 16.70
N ALA A 14 -25.68 69.84 17.22
CA ALA A 14 -24.92 69.75 18.42
C ALA A 14 -25.64 70.21 19.68
N MET A 15 -24.97 69.99 20.83
CA MET A 15 -25.08 70.67 22.15
C MET A 15 -26.18 70.18 23.10
N ALA A 16 -25.97 69.90 24.37
CA ALA A 16 -25.05 70.33 25.42
C ALA A 16 -25.17 69.47 26.66
N ARG A 17 -24.09 69.20 27.31
CA ARG A 17 -23.74 69.39 28.74
C ARG A 17 -24.68 69.04 29.88
N HIS A 18 -24.06 68.24 30.75
CA HIS A 18 -23.96 68.28 32.20
C HIS A 18 -24.97 67.52 33.09
N LEU A 19 -24.43 66.69 33.84
CA LEU A 19 -24.30 66.55 35.30
C LEU A 19 -24.88 65.27 35.91
N ARG A 20 -24.02 64.66 36.70
CA ARG A 20 -24.09 63.99 38.00
C ARG A 20 -24.18 62.47 38.05
N THR A 21 -23.02 61.95 38.40
CA THR A 21 -22.76 61.12 39.62
C THR A 21 -23.87 60.19 40.09
N GLY A 22 -23.64 58.88 39.90
CA GLY A 22 -24.35 57.82 40.60
C GLY A 22 -23.54 56.53 40.43
N ASN A 23 -22.75 56.22 41.47
CA ASN A 23 -22.02 55.03 41.64
C ASN A 23 -23.00 53.85 41.77
N CYS A 24 -23.14 53.01 40.71
CA CYS A 24 -23.88 51.77 40.77
C CYS A 24 -22.90 50.63 40.42
N GLY A 25 -22.50 49.89 41.45
CA GLY A 25 -21.64 48.78 41.36
C GLY A 25 -22.18 47.73 40.37
N THR A 26 -21.49 47.57 39.30
CA THR A 26 -21.72 46.45 38.37
C THR A 26 -21.24 45.14 39.01
N LEU A 27 -22.20 44.31 39.38
CA LEU A 27 -21.94 42.92 39.70
C LEU A 27 -21.22 42.24 38.50
N PRO A 28 -20.19 41.43 38.74
CA PRO A 28 -19.58 40.67 37.66
C PRO A 28 -20.61 39.70 37.05
N PRO A 29 -20.57 39.42 35.76
CA PRO A 29 -21.47 38.49 35.12
C PRO A 29 -21.36 37.11 35.79
N MET A 30 -22.48 36.60 36.30
CA MET A 30 -22.55 35.22 36.79
C MET A 30 -22.23 34.26 35.64
N VAL A 31 -21.09 33.61 35.73
CA VAL A 31 -20.72 32.48 34.85
C VAL A 31 -21.62 31.30 35.23
N PRO A 32 -22.34 30.69 34.31
CA PRO A 32 -23.13 29.49 34.59
C PRO A 32 -22.29 28.42 35.26
N PRO A 33 -22.76 27.68 36.26
CA PRO A 33 -21.97 26.67 36.97
C PRO A 33 -21.45 25.55 36.06
N ASP A 34 -22.04 25.35 34.90
CA ASP A 34 -21.60 24.34 33.92
C ASP A 34 -20.32 24.73 33.15
N ALA A 35 -20.05 26.02 32.97
CA ALA A 35 -18.86 26.48 32.25
C ALA A 35 -17.56 26.26 33.06
N ALA A 36 -17.64 26.28 34.40
CA ALA A 36 -16.51 25.97 35.27
C ALA A 36 -16.21 24.47 35.29
N ALA A 37 -17.24 23.62 35.29
CA ALA A 37 -17.10 22.17 35.24
C ALA A 37 -16.56 21.68 33.88
N ASP A 38 -16.94 22.34 32.79
CA ASP A 38 -16.41 22.03 31.44
C ASP A 38 -14.96 22.52 31.26
N ALA A 39 -14.60 23.66 31.86
CA ALA A 39 -13.22 24.13 31.87
C ALA A 39 -12.30 23.23 32.73
N GLU A 40 -12.82 22.65 33.81
CA GLU A 40 -12.07 21.72 34.66
C GLU A 40 -11.96 20.33 34.03
N ARG A 41 -12.99 19.85 33.31
CA ARG A 41 -12.96 18.66 32.48
C ARG A 41 -12.02 18.82 31.27
N ALA A 42 -11.87 20.03 30.73
CA ALA A 42 -10.93 20.34 29.67
C ALA A 42 -9.46 20.35 30.16
N ARG A 43 -9.22 20.75 31.42
CA ARG A 43 -7.88 20.74 32.03
C ARG A 43 -7.43 19.36 32.52
N GLY A 44 -8.36 18.45 32.75
CA GLY A 44 -8.05 17.09 33.23
C GLY A 44 -7.82 16.05 32.13
N ARG A 45 -7.86 16.41 30.82
CA ARG A 45 -7.40 15.52 29.77
C ARG A 45 -5.87 15.60 29.72
N PRO A 46 -5.13 14.51 30.04
CA PRO A 46 -3.70 14.51 29.77
C PRO A 46 -3.54 14.79 28.29
N ASP A 47 -2.87 15.90 27.96
CA ASP A 47 -2.35 16.13 26.62
C ASP A 47 -1.59 14.85 26.23
N VAL A 48 -2.18 14.05 25.34
CA VAL A 48 -1.45 12.96 24.70
C VAL A 48 -0.40 13.66 23.85
N ALA A 49 0.75 13.92 24.48
CA ALA A 49 1.85 14.65 23.91
C ALA A 49 2.11 14.03 22.53
N ALA A 50 1.88 14.80 21.48
CA ALA A 50 2.21 14.41 20.12
C ALA A 50 3.66 13.97 20.12
N ALA A 51 3.95 12.72 19.75
CA ALA A 51 5.31 12.21 19.72
C ALA A 51 6.20 13.22 18.97
N PRO A 52 7.43 13.53 19.46
CA PRO A 52 8.28 14.50 18.81
C PRO A 52 8.35 14.21 17.32
N GLN A 53 8.30 15.22 16.48
CA GLN A 53 8.21 15.08 15.02
C GLN A 53 9.32 14.19 14.43
N ARG A 54 10.48 14.16 15.08
CA ARG A 54 11.60 13.24 14.74
C ARG A 54 11.25 11.78 14.97
N THR A 55 10.57 11.45 16.07
CA THR A 55 10.11 10.07 16.37
C THR A 55 9.08 9.60 15.35
N ALA A 56 8.12 10.44 14.98
CA ALA A 56 7.12 10.11 13.97
C ALA A 56 7.76 9.83 12.59
N ARG A 57 8.76 10.63 12.19
CA ARG A 57 9.52 10.41 10.95
C ARG A 57 10.33 9.11 11.00
N GLY A 58 10.99 8.82 12.13
CA GLY A 58 11.75 7.58 12.30
C GLY A 58 10.86 6.33 12.20
N VAL A 59 9.68 6.35 12.81
CA VAL A 59 8.70 5.27 12.71
C VAL A 59 8.22 5.11 11.26
N ALA A 60 7.91 6.20 10.56
CA ALA A 60 7.50 6.15 9.16
C ALA A 60 8.59 5.59 8.25
N LEU A 61 9.85 5.95 8.46
CA LEU A 61 10.99 5.39 7.71
C LEU A 61 11.12 3.88 7.94
N LEU A 62 11.00 3.41 9.19
CA LEU A 62 11.06 1.98 9.50
C LEU A 62 9.87 1.20 8.94
N LEU A 63 8.68 1.79 8.89
CA LEU A 63 7.53 1.17 8.22
C LEU A 63 7.77 1.07 6.70
N ASN A 64 8.31 2.11 6.07
CA ASN A 64 8.67 2.05 4.65
C ASN A 64 9.78 1.02 4.37
N LEU A 65 10.80 0.94 5.24
CA LEU A 65 11.80 -0.12 5.17
C LEU A 65 11.16 -1.50 5.34
N GLY A 66 10.22 -1.63 6.29
CA GLY A 66 9.43 -2.86 6.47
C GLY A 66 8.72 -3.29 5.20
N HIS A 67 8.13 -2.37 4.44
CA HIS A 67 7.48 -2.66 3.17
C HIS A 67 8.48 -3.14 2.10
N ALA A 68 9.62 -2.48 2.00
CA ALA A 68 10.67 -2.89 1.08
C ALA A 68 11.19 -4.30 1.42
N VAL A 69 11.42 -4.57 2.70
CA VAL A 69 11.87 -5.88 3.21
C VAL A 69 10.82 -6.96 2.98
N ASP A 70 9.54 -6.66 3.20
CA ASP A 70 8.42 -7.58 2.95
C ASP A 70 8.41 -8.08 1.50
N HIS A 71 8.43 -7.17 0.54
CA HIS A 71 8.47 -7.51 -0.88
C HIS A 71 9.79 -8.17 -1.30
N MET A 72 10.91 -7.75 -0.74
CA MET A 72 12.22 -8.34 -1.01
C MET A 72 12.25 -9.82 -0.64
N PHE A 73 11.80 -10.19 0.56
CA PHE A 73 11.83 -11.57 1.03
C PHE A 73 10.98 -12.53 0.19
N LEU A 74 9.87 -12.07 -0.38
CA LEU A 74 9.04 -12.89 -1.26
C LEU A 74 9.75 -13.26 -2.58
N LEU A 75 10.79 -12.50 -2.97
CA LEU A 75 11.50 -12.70 -4.24
C LEU A 75 12.88 -13.35 -4.10
N ILE A 76 13.47 -13.40 -2.90
CA ILE A 76 14.79 -14.02 -2.68
C ILE A 76 14.79 -15.47 -3.16
N PHE A 77 13.79 -16.26 -2.77
CA PHE A 77 13.69 -17.66 -3.16
C PHE A 77 13.68 -17.83 -4.68
N ALA A 78 12.81 -17.12 -5.39
CA ALA A 78 12.69 -17.20 -6.84
C ALA A 78 13.98 -16.78 -7.57
N THR A 79 14.72 -15.81 -7.01
CA THR A 79 15.99 -15.34 -7.56
C THR A 79 17.12 -16.33 -7.30
N ALA A 80 17.15 -16.97 -6.12
CA ALA A 80 18.20 -17.91 -5.71
C ALA A 80 17.89 -19.37 -6.07
N VAL A 81 16.72 -19.67 -6.65
CA VAL A 81 16.19 -21.03 -6.78
C VAL A 81 17.13 -21.99 -7.53
N GLY A 82 17.84 -21.51 -8.56
CA GLY A 82 18.79 -22.32 -9.31
C GLY A 82 19.95 -22.82 -8.46
N SER A 83 20.54 -21.94 -7.65
CA SER A 83 21.64 -22.30 -6.74
C SER A 83 21.18 -23.23 -5.62
N ILE A 84 19.96 -23.01 -5.10
CA ILE A 84 19.36 -23.87 -4.05
C ILE A 84 19.05 -25.25 -4.64
N ALA A 85 18.47 -25.32 -5.84
CA ALA A 85 18.15 -26.57 -6.52
C ALA A 85 19.41 -27.41 -6.76
N ALA A 86 20.48 -26.79 -7.26
CA ALA A 86 21.75 -27.45 -7.47
C ALA A 86 22.34 -28.04 -6.18
N GLU A 87 22.28 -27.30 -5.06
CA GLU A 87 22.78 -27.78 -3.76
C GLU A 87 21.92 -28.92 -3.18
N PHE A 88 20.60 -28.85 -3.36
CA PHE A 88 19.69 -29.89 -2.86
C PHE A 88 19.54 -31.09 -3.80
N GLY A 89 20.31 -31.14 -4.92
CA GLY A 89 20.35 -32.27 -5.84
C GLY A 89 19.17 -32.35 -6.80
N PHE A 90 18.45 -31.24 -7.04
CA PHE A 90 17.41 -31.17 -8.07
C PHE A 90 18.06 -31.01 -9.45
N ALA A 91 17.61 -31.79 -10.43
CA ALA A 91 18.08 -31.68 -11.79
C ALA A 91 17.64 -30.37 -12.46
N ARG A 92 16.50 -29.80 -12.05
CA ARG A 92 15.89 -28.62 -12.63
C ARG A 92 15.36 -27.73 -11.51
N TRP A 93 15.56 -26.42 -11.65
CA TRP A 93 15.09 -25.43 -10.66
C TRP A 93 13.56 -25.37 -10.58
N GLU A 94 12.87 -25.71 -11.69
CA GLU A 94 11.41 -25.74 -11.75
C GLU A 94 10.81 -26.76 -10.79
N ASP A 95 11.53 -27.84 -10.51
CA ASP A 95 11.08 -28.89 -9.58
C ASP A 95 11.14 -28.43 -8.11
N LEU A 96 11.96 -27.42 -7.81
CA LEU A 96 12.02 -26.82 -6.47
C LEU A 96 11.01 -25.68 -6.28
N MET A 97 10.54 -25.02 -7.34
CA MET A 97 9.62 -23.87 -7.24
C MET A 97 8.35 -24.14 -6.41
N PRO A 98 7.69 -25.31 -6.50
CA PRO A 98 6.50 -25.59 -5.72
C PRO A 98 6.71 -25.50 -4.20
N TYR A 99 7.92 -25.72 -3.72
CA TYR A 99 8.26 -25.62 -2.29
C TYR A 99 8.16 -24.19 -1.73
N GLY A 100 8.16 -23.17 -2.60
CA GLY A 100 7.93 -21.77 -2.22
C GLY A 100 6.45 -21.37 -2.09
N VAL A 101 5.52 -22.20 -2.56
CA VAL A 101 4.09 -21.85 -2.64
C VAL A 101 3.48 -21.56 -1.26
N GLY A 102 3.91 -22.26 -0.22
CA GLY A 102 3.44 -22.07 1.15
C GLY A 102 3.59 -20.62 1.66
N ALA A 103 4.65 -19.93 1.23
CA ALA A 103 4.87 -18.52 1.56
C ALA A 103 3.72 -17.64 1.06
N PHE A 104 3.34 -17.79 -0.21
CA PHE A 104 2.26 -16.99 -0.82
C PHE A 104 0.88 -17.36 -0.27
N VAL A 105 0.64 -18.64 0.02
CA VAL A 105 -0.61 -19.09 0.64
C VAL A 105 -0.79 -18.44 2.00
N LEU A 106 0.22 -18.47 2.88
CA LEU A 106 0.12 -17.88 4.21
C LEU A 106 0.22 -16.36 4.17
N PHE A 107 0.90 -15.76 3.19
CA PHE A 107 0.85 -14.32 2.97
C PHE A 107 -0.59 -13.85 2.72
N GLY A 108 -1.34 -14.55 1.88
CA GLY A 108 -2.74 -14.23 1.62
C GLY A 108 -3.66 -14.56 2.81
N LEU A 109 -3.71 -15.83 3.23
CA LEU A 109 -4.62 -16.30 4.28
C LEU A 109 -4.30 -15.66 5.64
N GLY A 110 -3.03 -15.47 5.96
CA GLY A 110 -2.56 -14.85 7.20
C GLY A 110 -2.93 -13.36 7.32
N SER A 111 -3.22 -12.67 6.21
CA SER A 111 -3.58 -11.25 6.22
C SER A 111 -4.89 -11.00 7.01
N LEU A 112 -5.87 -11.91 6.96
CA LEU A 112 -7.12 -11.75 7.70
C LEU A 112 -6.93 -11.81 9.23
N PRO A 113 -6.32 -12.86 9.82
CA PRO A 113 -6.06 -12.89 11.26
C PRO A 113 -5.09 -11.77 11.67
N SER A 114 -4.05 -11.46 10.87
CA SER A 114 -3.11 -10.38 11.14
C SER A 114 -3.80 -9.02 11.26
N GLY A 115 -4.72 -8.71 10.34
CA GLY A 115 -5.50 -7.48 10.39
C GLY A 115 -6.38 -7.40 11.65
N ARG A 116 -7.07 -8.50 12.00
CA ARG A 116 -7.90 -8.55 13.22
C ARG A 116 -7.05 -8.39 14.48
N LEU A 117 -5.92 -9.07 14.57
CA LEU A 117 -5.02 -8.96 15.71
C LEU A 117 -4.39 -7.56 15.81
N GLY A 118 -4.11 -6.91 14.67
CA GLY A 118 -3.66 -5.51 14.63
C GLY A 118 -4.65 -4.54 15.27
N ASP A 119 -5.95 -4.75 15.06
CA ASP A 119 -6.99 -3.92 15.68
C ASP A 119 -7.22 -4.28 17.17
N LEU A 120 -7.02 -5.55 17.58
CA LEU A 120 -7.28 -6.02 18.95
C LEU A 120 -6.07 -5.87 19.89
N TRP A 121 -4.87 -6.22 19.41
CA TRP A 121 -3.64 -6.24 20.24
C TRP A 121 -2.82 -4.95 20.11
N GLY A 122 -3.12 -4.15 19.06
CA GLY A 122 -2.38 -2.94 18.72
C GLY A 122 -1.38 -3.17 17.58
N ARG A 123 -1.24 -2.15 16.74
CA ARG A 123 -0.43 -2.19 15.52
C ARG A 123 1.06 -2.28 15.81
N ARG A 124 1.53 -1.61 16.89
CA ARG A 124 2.94 -1.67 17.32
C ARG A 124 3.36 -3.10 17.63
N ARG A 125 2.57 -3.86 18.41
CA ARG A 125 2.88 -5.25 18.76
C ARG A 125 2.96 -6.13 17.52
N MET A 126 2.01 -5.98 16.62
CA MET A 126 1.98 -6.75 15.37
C MET A 126 3.16 -6.41 14.47
N MET A 127 3.57 -5.13 14.36
CA MET A 127 4.75 -4.76 13.58
C MET A 127 6.06 -5.27 14.20
N LEU A 128 6.15 -5.40 15.53
CA LEU A 128 7.27 -6.09 16.16
C LEU A 128 7.30 -7.58 15.81
N MET A 129 6.12 -8.24 15.83
CA MET A 129 6.01 -9.64 15.37
C MET A 129 6.41 -9.78 13.90
N PHE A 130 6.04 -8.80 13.04
CA PHE A 130 6.49 -8.76 11.64
C PHE A 130 8.02 -8.74 11.55
N PHE A 131 8.69 -7.74 12.12
CA PHE A 131 10.13 -7.59 11.97
C PHE A 131 10.92 -8.76 12.55
N PHE A 132 10.58 -9.21 13.76
CA PHE A 132 11.26 -10.33 14.39
C PHE A 132 10.93 -11.66 13.73
N GLY A 133 9.66 -11.86 13.36
CA GLY A 133 9.19 -13.08 12.73
C GLY A 133 9.77 -13.28 11.33
N ILE A 134 9.72 -12.26 10.47
CA ILE A 134 10.25 -12.34 9.11
C ILE A 134 11.79 -12.50 9.14
N GLY A 135 12.49 -11.77 10.02
CA GLY A 135 13.92 -11.88 10.18
C GLY A 135 14.35 -13.27 10.70
N ALA A 136 13.67 -13.79 11.72
CA ALA A 136 13.95 -15.12 12.26
C ALA A 136 13.65 -16.22 11.22
N SER A 137 12.53 -16.11 10.47
CA SER A 137 12.18 -17.08 9.42
C SER A 137 13.19 -17.07 8.28
N ALA A 138 13.74 -15.90 7.94
CA ALA A 138 14.81 -15.79 6.93
C ALA A 138 16.10 -16.46 7.41
N LEU A 139 16.48 -16.30 8.68
CA LEU A 139 17.61 -17.03 9.27
C LEU A 139 17.37 -18.54 9.29
N LEU A 140 16.16 -18.98 9.60
CA LEU A 140 15.79 -20.41 9.51
C LEU A 140 15.93 -20.90 8.07
N ALA A 141 15.46 -20.14 7.08
CA ALA A 141 15.61 -20.50 5.66
C ALA A 141 17.10 -20.65 5.27
N ALA A 142 17.98 -19.77 5.77
CA ALA A 142 19.42 -19.87 5.54
C ALA A 142 20.07 -21.10 6.18
N LEU A 143 19.46 -21.73 7.19
CA LEU A 143 19.97 -22.90 7.90
C LEU A 143 19.45 -24.23 7.35
N THR A 144 18.55 -24.22 6.36
CA THR A 144 17.90 -25.40 5.82
C THR A 144 18.88 -26.27 5.02
N ARG A 145 18.63 -27.58 5.03
CA ARG A 145 19.48 -28.60 4.40
C ARG A 145 18.77 -29.38 3.30
N ASN A 146 17.47 -29.21 3.17
CA ASN A 146 16.64 -29.87 2.17
C ASN A 146 15.40 -29.02 1.82
N ALA A 147 14.72 -29.41 0.75
CA ALA A 147 13.59 -28.68 0.21
C ALA A 147 12.39 -28.57 1.17
N TRP A 148 12.15 -29.58 2.01
CA TRP A 148 11.02 -29.57 2.93
C TRP A 148 11.26 -28.63 4.12
N GLU A 149 12.48 -28.61 4.66
CA GLU A 149 12.87 -27.61 5.67
C GLU A 149 12.75 -26.19 5.12
N LEU A 150 13.22 -25.99 3.89
CA LEU A 150 13.12 -24.70 3.20
C LEU A 150 11.65 -24.31 3.00
N ALA A 151 10.80 -25.24 2.53
CA ALA A 151 9.38 -25.00 2.37
C ALA A 151 8.71 -24.57 3.70
N ALA A 152 9.04 -25.24 4.80
CA ALA A 152 8.53 -24.87 6.13
C ALA A 152 9.00 -23.48 6.55
N ALA A 153 10.29 -23.15 6.38
CA ALA A 153 10.84 -21.84 6.72
C ALA A 153 10.24 -20.72 5.85
N LEU A 154 10.08 -20.95 4.55
CA LEU A 154 9.42 -19.99 3.62
C LEU A 154 7.93 -19.82 3.97
N THR A 155 7.24 -20.88 4.32
CA THR A 155 5.83 -20.82 4.75
C THR A 155 5.69 -19.98 6.01
N LEU A 156 6.58 -20.15 6.98
CA LEU A 156 6.64 -19.33 8.20
C LEU A 156 6.97 -17.87 7.88
N LEU A 157 7.89 -17.63 6.95
CA LEU A 157 8.22 -16.29 6.45
C LEU A 157 6.98 -15.61 5.88
N GLY A 158 6.23 -16.30 5.02
CA GLY A 158 4.97 -15.79 4.45
C GLY A 158 3.90 -15.49 5.52
N ALA A 159 3.83 -16.30 6.59
CA ALA A 159 2.93 -16.03 7.70
C ALA A 159 3.25 -14.70 8.40
N PHE A 160 4.53 -14.39 8.65
CA PHE A 160 4.91 -13.09 9.23
C PHE A 160 4.83 -11.95 8.24
N ALA A 161 5.16 -12.17 6.96
CA ALA A 161 4.99 -11.20 5.88
C ALA A 161 3.54 -10.72 5.76
N SER A 162 2.55 -11.61 5.98
CA SER A 162 1.11 -11.29 5.95
C SER A 162 0.68 -10.17 6.90
N ILE A 163 1.53 -9.79 7.87
CA ILE A 163 1.22 -8.76 8.87
C ILE A 163 1.39 -7.35 8.29
N TYR A 164 2.36 -7.13 7.39
CA TYR A 164 2.74 -5.78 7.00
C TYR A 164 1.56 -4.99 6.40
N HIS A 165 0.95 -5.47 5.35
CA HIS A 165 -0.07 -4.73 4.62
C HIS A 165 -1.31 -4.36 5.46
N PRO A 166 -1.94 -5.29 6.20
CA PRO A 166 -3.14 -4.96 6.98
C PRO A 166 -2.84 -4.17 8.25
N VAL A 167 -1.60 -4.12 8.72
CA VAL A 167 -1.23 -3.47 9.98
C VAL A 167 -0.32 -2.25 9.78
N GLY A 168 0.74 -2.38 8.98
CA GLY A 168 1.74 -1.35 8.75
C GLY A 168 1.19 -0.14 8.01
N ILE A 169 0.43 -0.36 6.92
CA ILE A 169 -0.19 0.73 6.14
C ILE A 169 -1.20 1.53 7.00
N PRO A 170 -2.19 0.90 7.68
CA PRO A 170 -3.06 1.62 8.59
C PRO A 170 -2.33 2.36 9.73
N MET A 171 -1.22 1.79 10.23
CA MET A 171 -0.39 2.46 11.24
C MET A 171 0.28 3.71 10.67
N LEU A 172 0.80 3.63 9.46
CA LEU A 172 1.51 4.71 8.78
C LEU A 172 0.59 5.91 8.49
N VAL A 173 -0.66 5.66 8.07
CA VAL A 173 -1.62 6.71 7.70
C VAL A 173 -2.45 7.24 8.85
N GLN A 174 -2.39 6.64 10.03
CA GLN A 174 -3.29 6.93 11.16
C GLN A 174 -3.38 8.41 11.55
N ARG A 175 -2.27 9.15 11.44
CA ARG A 175 -2.17 10.58 11.77
C ARG A 175 -1.63 11.41 10.61
N ALA A 176 -1.65 10.86 9.40
CA ALA A 176 -1.14 11.55 8.24
C ALA A 176 -2.12 12.66 7.79
N PRO A 177 -1.65 13.90 7.60
CA PRO A 177 -2.49 14.96 7.03
C PRO A 177 -2.83 14.67 5.55
N ASN A 178 -1.91 14.05 4.81
CA ASN A 178 -2.04 13.70 3.40
C ASN A 178 -1.85 12.17 3.24
N PRO A 179 -2.87 11.35 3.53
CA PRO A 179 -2.74 9.89 3.53
C PRO A 179 -2.39 9.30 2.16
N GLY A 180 -2.87 9.90 1.05
CA GLY A 180 -2.54 9.45 -0.29
C GLY A 180 -1.06 9.59 -0.62
N ALA A 181 -0.44 10.73 -0.28
CA ALA A 181 1.00 10.92 -0.44
C ALA A 181 1.82 9.91 0.38
N VAL A 182 1.38 9.61 1.60
CA VAL A 182 2.05 8.64 2.48
C VAL A 182 1.93 7.22 1.92
N ILE A 183 0.76 6.82 1.43
CA ILE A 183 0.53 5.54 0.76
C ILE A 183 1.40 5.43 -0.50
N GLY A 184 1.47 6.50 -1.29
CA GLY A 184 2.30 6.54 -2.50
C GLY A 184 3.80 6.35 -2.21
N ILE A 185 4.34 7.01 -1.18
CA ILE A 185 5.74 6.81 -0.73
C ILE A 185 5.95 5.40 -0.21
N ASN A 186 4.99 4.88 0.54
CA ASN A 186 5.06 3.51 1.05
C ASN A 186 5.05 2.49 -0.09
N GLY A 187 4.21 2.68 -1.09
CA GLY A 187 4.18 1.85 -2.28
C GLY A 187 5.49 1.91 -3.09
N LEU A 188 6.08 3.11 -3.23
CA LEU A 188 7.42 3.23 -3.83
C LEU A 188 8.45 2.39 -3.07
N ALA A 189 8.43 2.44 -1.74
CA ALA A 189 9.36 1.64 -0.92
C ALA A 189 9.20 0.13 -1.16
N GLY A 190 7.95 -0.38 -1.21
CA GLY A 190 7.66 -1.78 -1.54
C GLY A 190 8.18 -2.17 -2.92
N ASN A 191 7.90 -1.38 -3.95
CA ASN A 191 8.38 -1.65 -5.30
C ASN A 191 9.90 -1.54 -5.45
N LEU A 192 10.56 -0.63 -4.72
CA LEU A 192 12.02 -0.61 -4.66
C LEU A 192 12.57 -1.86 -3.98
N GLY A 193 11.86 -2.43 -3.00
CA GLY A 193 12.18 -3.74 -2.43
C GLY A 193 12.22 -4.83 -3.51
N ILE A 194 11.26 -4.85 -4.44
CA ILE A 194 11.24 -5.75 -5.60
C ILE A 194 12.45 -5.51 -6.52
N ALA A 195 12.71 -4.24 -6.87
CA ALA A 195 13.81 -3.89 -7.77
C ALA A 195 15.18 -4.27 -7.17
N VAL A 196 15.36 -4.06 -5.86
CA VAL A 196 16.60 -4.38 -5.14
C VAL A 196 16.75 -5.88 -4.90
N ALA A 197 15.65 -6.63 -4.73
CA ALA A 197 15.69 -8.06 -4.39
C ALA A 197 16.51 -8.87 -5.38
N ALA A 198 16.23 -8.74 -6.68
CA ALA A 198 16.93 -9.50 -7.73
C ALA A 198 18.41 -9.14 -7.77
N LEU A 199 18.74 -7.84 -7.71
CA LEU A 199 20.12 -7.37 -7.76
C LEU A 199 20.91 -7.83 -6.54
N SER A 200 20.41 -7.56 -5.32
CA SER A 200 21.09 -7.91 -4.07
C SER A 200 21.21 -9.43 -3.88
N THR A 201 20.14 -10.19 -4.21
CA THR A 201 20.17 -11.65 -4.12
C THR A 201 21.18 -12.25 -5.13
N GLY A 202 21.18 -11.79 -6.36
CA GLY A 202 22.13 -12.26 -7.37
C GLY A 202 23.59 -12.03 -6.93
N PHE A 203 23.90 -10.83 -6.43
CA PHE A 203 25.22 -10.51 -5.88
C PHE A 203 25.59 -11.42 -4.68
N MET A 204 24.66 -11.56 -3.72
CA MET A 204 24.92 -12.40 -2.54
C MET A 204 25.12 -13.88 -2.93
N VAL A 205 24.31 -14.40 -3.86
CA VAL A 205 24.45 -15.77 -4.35
C VAL A 205 25.83 -15.98 -4.99
N GLN A 206 26.27 -15.04 -5.80
CA GLN A 206 27.54 -15.13 -6.52
C GLN A 206 28.75 -15.11 -5.58
N TRP A 207 28.74 -14.24 -4.57
CA TRP A 207 29.94 -14.01 -3.73
C TRP A 207 29.92 -14.74 -2.39
N PHE A 208 28.74 -15.02 -1.83
CA PHE A 208 28.58 -15.54 -0.46
C PHE A 208 27.68 -16.79 -0.38
N GLY A 209 27.12 -17.21 -1.51
CA GLY A 209 26.14 -18.29 -1.58
C GLY A 209 24.72 -17.86 -1.22
N TRP A 210 23.73 -18.68 -1.61
CA TRP A 210 22.31 -18.38 -1.47
C TRP A 210 21.85 -18.19 0.00
N ARG A 211 22.52 -18.81 0.95
CA ARG A 211 22.23 -18.66 2.38
C ARG A 211 22.42 -17.23 2.86
N ALA A 212 23.45 -16.55 2.35
CA ALA A 212 23.69 -15.14 2.68
C ALA A 212 22.58 -14.23 2.19
N ALA A 213 21.92 -14.59 1.07
CA ALA A 213 20.79 -13.83 0.53
C ALA A 213 19.56 -13.82 1.48
N PHE A 214 19.42 -14.82 2.33
CA PHE A 214 18.41 -14.84 3.39
C PHE A 214 18.97 -14.28 4.70
N ALA A 215 20.19 -14.68 5.10
CA ALA A 215 20.75 -14.37 6.41
C ALA A 215 21.00 -12.87 6.59
N ILE A 216 21.64 -12.21 5.61
CA ILE A 216 21.98 -10.78 5.72
C ILE A 216 20.73 -9.91 5.84
N PRO A 217 19.74 -9.99 4.93
CA PRO A 217 18.50 -9.25 5.11
C PRO A 217 17.71 -9.66 6.36
N GLY A 218 17.81 -10.93 6.79
CA GLY A 218 17.21 -11.42 8.03
C GLY A 218 17.75 -10.70 9.26
N LEU A 219 19.06 -10.55 9.36
CA LEU A 219 19.72 -9.79 10.44
C LEU A 219 19.36 -8.30 10.38
N LEU A 220 19.28 -7.72 9.18
CA LEU A 220 18.84 -6.33 9.02
C LEU A 220 17.39 -6.12 9.46
N ALA A 221 16.50 -7.08 9.17
CA ALA A 221 15.11 -7.03 9.64
C ALA A 221 15.01 -7.12 11.16
N LEU A 222 15.81 -7.99 11.82
CA LEU A 222 15.89 -8.06 13.29
C LEU A 222 16.41 -6.75 13.88
N GLY A 223 17.46 -6.17 13.30
CA GLY A 223 18.00 -4.85 13.69
C GLY A 223 16.97 -3.74 13.54
N ALA A 224 16.21 -3.72 12.43
CA ALA A 224 15.10 -2.79 12.22
C ALA A 224 14.01 -2.99 13.28
N GLY A 225 13.69 -4.22 13.65
CA GLY A 225 12.75 -4.56 14.72
C GLY A 225 13.20 -4.03 16.08
N LEU A 226 14.47 -4.16 16.44
CA LEU A 226 15.05 -3.60 17.66
C LEU A 226 14.98 -2.08 17.67
N LEU A 227 15.30 -1.44 16.54
CA LEU A 227 15.21 0.00 16.40
C LEU A 227 13.76 0.46 16.50
N PHE A 228 12.82 -0.25 15.83
CA PHE A 228 11.38 0.02 15.91
C PHE A 228 10.87 -0.12 17.35
N ALA A 229 11.31 -1.14 18.09
CA ALA A 229 10.95 -1.34 19.50
C ALA A 229 11.36 -0.15 20.38
N ARG A 230 12.53 0.46 20.09
CA ARG A 230 13.07 1.60 20.85
C ARG A 230 12.38 2.92 20.53
N ILE A 231 12.09 3.19 19.23
CA ILE A 231 11.61 4.51 18.80
C ILE A 231 10.10 4.59 18.65
N CYS A 232 9.40 3.47 18.40
CA CYS A 232 7.96 3.48 18.25
C CYS A 232 7.29 3.56 19.62
N PRO A 233 6.48 4.60 19.90
CA PRO A 233 5.77 4.74 21.16
C PRO A 233 4.83 3.57 21.44
N HIS A 234 4.62 3.26 22.72
CA HIS A 234 3.60 2.29 23.10
C HIS A 234 2.21 2.87 22.79
N GLU A 235 1.34 2.04 22.24
CA GLU A 235 -0.07 2.41 22.08
C GLU A 235 -0.75 2.38 23.43
N THR A 236 -1.38 3.49 23.80
CA THR A 236 -2.16 3.58 25.05
C THR A 236 -3.41 2.72 24.97
N GLU A 237 -3.98 2.58 23.78
CA GLU A 237 -5.20 1.83 23.53
C GLU A 237 -5.19 1.22 22.13
N ALA A 238 -5.61 -0.06 22.04
CA ALA A 238 -5.72 -0.74 20.75
C ALA A 238 -6.81 -0.10 19.87
N PRO A 239 -6.67 -0.09 18.53
CA PRO A 239 -7.63 0.57 17.63
C PRO A 239 -9.09 0.22 17.88
N ALA A 240 -9.39 -1.06 18.10
CA ALA A 240 -10.75 -1.55 18.33
C ALA A 240 -11.41 -0.99 19.63
N ARG A 241 -10.62 -0.50 20.58
CA ARG A 241 -11.11 0.04 21.86
C ARG A 241 -11.21 1.55 21.87
N ARG A 242 -10.76 2.26 20.83
CA ARG A 242 -10.78 3.73 20.77
C ARG A 242 -12.19 4.24 20.70
N THR A 243 -12.49 5.22 21.56
CA THR A 243 -13.81 5.87 21.65
C THR A 243 -13.98 7.04 20.68
N THR A 244 -13.01 7.31 19.83
CA THR A 244 -13.06 8.40 18.84
C THR A 244 -14.32 8.28 17.98
N PRO A 245 -15.10 9.35 17.77
CA PRO A 245 -16.26 9.33 16.89
C PRO A 245 -15.87 8.85 15.49
N ALA A 246 -16.71 7.99 14.89
CA ALA A 246 -16.50 7.56 13.51
C ALA A 246 -16.53 8.78 12.59
N ARG A 247 -15.47 9.02 11.83
CA ARG A 247 -15.38 10.13 10.88
C ARG A 247 -16.40 10.03 9.74
N VAL A 248 -16.73 8.80 9.36
CA VAL A 248 -17.66 8.51 8.27
C VAL A 248 -18.68 7.49 8.74
N ARG A 249 -19.97 7.83 8.67
CA ARG A 249 -21.08 6.91 8.91
C ARG A 249 -21.72 6.54 7.60
N LEU A 250 -21.24 5.46 6.97
CA LEU A 250 -21.89 4.89 5.80
C LEU A 250 -23.07 4.01 6.22
N THR A 251 -24.11 4.01 5.40
CA THR A 251 -25.16 2.98 5.53
C THR A 251 -24.58 1.59 5.27
N PRO A 252 -25.17 0.51 5.84
CA PRO A 252 -24.68 -0.85 5.59
C PRO A 252 -24.61 -1.20 4.10
N ALA A 253 -25.56 -0.77 3.29
CA ALA A 253 -25.58 -1.00 1.86
C ALA A 253 -24.43 -0.27 1.14
N LEU A 254 -24.15 0.97 1.53
CA LEU A 254 -23.05 1.76 0.96
C LEU A 254 -21.69 1.20 1.36
N MET A 255 -21.56 0.74 2.61
CA MET A 255 -20.37 0.05 3.11
C MET A 255 -20.11 -1.25 2.33
N ALA A 256 -21.12 -2.07 2.12
CA ALA A 256 -21.02 -3.28 1.32
C ALA A 256 -20.59 -2.97 -0.12
N ARG A 257 -21.18 -1.94 -0.75
CA ARG A 257 -20.83 -1.50 -2.10
C ARG A 257 -19.37 -1.04 -2.18
N VAL A 258 -18.90 -0.22 -1.24
CA VAL A 258 -17.51 0.21 -1.17
C VAL A 258 -16.57 -0.98 -1.01
N PHE A 259 -16.93 -1.95 -0.13
CA PHE A 259 -16.11 -3.14 0.08
C PHE A 259 -16.01 -4.02 -1.18
N VAL A 260 -17.11 -4.23 -1.89
CA VAL A 260 -17.13 -4.99 -3.15
C VAL A 260 -16.28 -4.30 -4.21
N VAL A 261 -16.43 -2.99 -4.39
CA VAL A 261 -15.64 -2.22 -5.36
C VAL A 261 -14.16 -2.25 -5.01
N MET A 262 -13.82 -2.01 -3.75
CA MET A 262 -12.45 -2.02 -3.26
C MET A 262 -11.77 -3.39 -3.46
N THR A 263 -12.49 -4.46 -3.13
CA THR A 263 -11.98 -5.84 -3.26
C THR A 263 -11.87 -6.24 -4.74
N GLY A 264 -12.89 -5.98 -5.53
CA GLY A 264 -12.90 -6.26 -6.96
C GLY A 264 -11.80 -5.51 -7.72
N ALA A 265 -11.62 -4.22 -7.42
CA ALA A 265 -10.52 -3.43 -7.98
C ALA A 265 -9.15 -3.97 -7.54
N SER A 266 -8.99 -4.37 -6.25
CA SER A 266 -7.76 -4.97 -5.75
C SER A 266 -7.43 -6.31 -6.43
N VAL A 267 -8.44 -7.15 -6.71
CA VAL A 267 -8.27 -8.42 -7.44
C VAL A 267 -7.80 -8.16 -8.87
N THR A 268 -8.49 -7.30 -9.61
CA THR A 268 -8.16 -7.04 -11.03
C THR A 268 -6.80 -6.37 -11.19
N VAL A 269 -6.48 -5.37 -10.36
CA VAL A 269 -5.14 -4.76 -10.32
C VAL A 269 -4.08 -5.76 -9.91
N GLY A 270 -4.37 -6.63 -8.93
CA GLY A 270 -3.46 -7.69 -8.49
C GLY A 270 -3.19 -8.72 -9.59
N LEU A 271 -4.18 -9.10 -10.40
CA LEU A 271 -3.98 -9.95 -11.58
C LEU A 271 -3.06 -9.27 -12.60
N LEU A 272 -3.32 -8.00 -12.95
CA LEU A 272 -2.45 -7.25 -13.87
C LEU A 272 -1.03 -7.13 -13.34
N PHE A 273 -0.86 -6.83 -12.06
CA PHE A 273 0.44 -6.74 -11.40
C PHE A 273 1.20 -8.07 -11.46
N ASN A 274 0.55 -9.19 -11.10
CA ASN A 274 1.21 -10.49 -11.10
C ASN A 274 1.53 -10.99 -12.51
N PHE A 275 0.64 -10.83 -13.49
CA PHE A 275 0.94 -11.19 -14.88
C PHE A 275 2.12 -10.40 -15.42
N THR A 276 2.20 -9.09 -15.16
CA THR A 276 3.30 -8.25 -15.66
C THR A 276 4.60 -8.53 -14.93
N THR A 277 4.62 -8.51 -13.60
CA THR A 277 5.87 -8.68 -12.84
C THR A 277 6.51 -10.05 -13.06
N ASN A 278 5.71 -11.09 -13.24
CA ASN A 278 6.22 -12.44 -13.50
C ASN A 278 6.43 -12.75 -15.01
N GLY A 279 5.71 -12.06 -15.90
CA GLY A 279 5.74 -12.35 -17.35
C GLY A 279 6.65 -11.45 -18.16
N ASN A 280 6.91 -10.21 -17.72
CA ASN A 280 7.59 -9.21 -18.55
C ASN A 280 9.03 -9.59 -18.96
N ALA A 281 9.75 -10.34 -18.13
CA ALA A 281 11.09 -10.81 -18.49
C ALA A 281 11.04 -11.74 -19.72
N GLN A 282 10.11 -12.69 -19.72
CA GLN A 282 9.93 -13.63 -20.82
C GLN A 282 9.35 -12.94 -22.06
N LEU A 283 8.44 -11.99 -21.87
CA LEU A 283 7.92 -11.15 -22.95
C LEU A 283 9.04 -10.36 -23.63
N LEU A 284 9.94 -9.74 -22.88
CA LEU A 284 11.11 -9.05 -23.41
C LEU A 284 12.02 -10.02 -24.17
N ASN A 285 12.35 -11.17 -23.58
CA ASN A 285 13.16 -12.19 -24.24
C ASN A 285 12.57 -12.64 -25.59
N GLU A 286 11.24 -12.79 -25.67
CA GLU A 286 10.58 -13.18 -26.93
C GLU A 286 10.63 -12.07 -27.97
N ARG A 287 10.30 -10.83 -27.57
CA ARG A 287 10.07 -9.71 -28.48
C ARG A 287 11.32 -8.94 -28.88
N PHE A 288 12.45 -9.19 -28.21
CA PHE A 288 13.76 -8.61 -28.52
C PHE A 288 14.71 -9.57 -29.24
N ARG A 289 14.26 -10.77 -29.64
CA ARG A 289 15.08 -11.71 -30.46
C ARG A 289 15.60 -10.99 -31.67
N GLY A 290 16.90 -11.13 -31.92
CA GLY A 290 17.61 -10.48 -33.03
C GLY A 290 17.90 -8.97 -32.81
N VAL A 291 17.49 -8.38 -31.69
CA VAL A 291 17.79 -6.99 -31.37
C VAL A 291 18.68 -6.90 -30.14
N VAL A 292 18.28 -7.53 -29.03
CA VAL A 292 19.05 -7.65 -27.80
C VAL A 292 18.81 -9.05 -27.25
N GLU A 293 19.88 -9.83 -27.13
CA GLU A 293 19.81 -11.20 -26.64
C GLU A 293 20.59 -11.41 -25.33
N ASP A 294 21.33 -10.38 -24.88
CA ASP A 294 22.03 -10.41 -23.61
C ASP A 294 21.02 -10.34 -22.42
N PRO A 295 20.92 -11.40 -21.59
CA PRO A 295 20.00 -11.46 -20.48
C PRO A 295 20.25 -10.36 -19.43
N ALA A 296 21.51 -9.94 -19.24
CA ALA A 296 21.84 -8.89 -18.28
C ALA A 296 21.33 -7.53 -18.75
N LEU A 297 21.44 -7.24 -20.06
CA LEU A 297 20.92 -6.01 -20.65
C LEU A 297 19.39 -5.99 -20.61
N LEU A 298 18.72 -7.09 -20.97
CA LEU A 298 17.25 -7.21 -20.89
C LEU A 298 16.77 -7.03 -19.44
N GLY A 299 17.46 -7.65 -18.49
CA GLY A 299 17.17 -7.48 -17.05
C GLY A 299 17.33 -6.04 -16.58
N THR A 300 18.40 -5.38 -17.04
CA THR A 300 18.65 -3.95 -16.73
C THR A 300 17.57 -3.04 -17.31
N MET A 301 17.14 -3.28 -18.55
CA MET A 301 16.05 -2.54 -19.19
C MET A 301 14.74 -2.71 -18.40
N LEU A 302 14.43 -3.93 -17.98
CA LEU A 302 13.23 -4.20 -17.18
C LEU A 302 13.30 -3.56 -15.80
N ALA A 303 14.45 -3.61 -15.13
CA ALA A 303 14.68 -2.95 -13.86
C ALA A 303 14.50 -1.42 -13.97
N ALA A 304 14.99 -0.82 -15.05
CA ALA A 304 14.78 0.61 -15.32
C ALA A 304 13.29 0.94 -15.52
N VAL A 305 12.56 0.11 -16.27
CA VAL A 305 11.09 0.25 -16.43
C VAL A 305 10.39 0.23 -15.07
N TYR A 306 10.71 -0.73 -14.23
CA TYR A 306 10.09 -0.84 -12.91
C TYR A 306 10.47 0.29 -11.96
N ALA A 307 11.73 0.72 -11.97
CA ALA A 307 12.18 1.85 -11.14
C ALA A 307 11.45 3.15 -11.51
N VAL A 308 11.37 3.47 -12.81
CA VAL A 308 10.66 4.67 -13.29
C VAL A 308 9.15 4.55 -13.01
N ALA A 309 8.53 3.40 -13.30
CA ALA A 309 7.11 3.17 -13.06
C ALA A 309 6.75 3.27 -11.58
N SER A 310 7.66 2.89 -10.67
CA SER A 310 7.43 2.99 -9.22
C SER A 310 7.19 4.42 -8.74
N LEU A 311 7.77 5.42 -9.43
CA LEU A 311 7.53 6.84 -9.12
C LEU A 311 6.07 7.25 -9.33
N ALA A 312 5.33 6.54 -10.18
CA ALA A 312 3.91 6.78 -10.40
C ALA A 312 3.10 6.67 -9.09
N GLN A 313 3.48 5.79 -8.17
CA GLN A 313 2.80 5.67 -6.87
C GLN A 313 2.88 6.95 -6.05
N VAL A 314 4.02 7.63 -6.07
CA VAL A 314 4.21 8.91 -5.36
C VAL A 314 3.38 10.02 -6.01
N VAL A 315 3.37 10.07 -7.34
CA VAL A 315 2.58 11.06 -8.09
C VAL A 315 1.08 10.84 -7.83
N VAL A 316 0.61 9.61 -8.03
CA VAL A 316 -0.80 9.25 -7.84
C VAL A 316 -1.22 9.41 -6.38
N GLY A 317 -0.36 9.04 -5.43
CA GLY A 317 -0.63 9.25 -4.01
C GLY A 317 -0.91 10.72 -3.67
N ARG A 318 -0.12 11.66 -4.25
CA ARG A 318 -0.38 13.10 -4.10
C ARG A 318 -1.66 13.57 -4.81
N LEU A 319 -1.96 12.97 -5.95
CA LEU A 319 -3.20 13.29 -6.68
C LEU A 319 -4.45 12.81 -5.92
N ILE A 320 -4.39 11.66 -5.24
CA ILE A 320 -5.46 11.14 -4.39
C ILE A 320 -5.84 12.13 -3.27
N ASP A 321 -4.86 12.87 -2.73
CA ASP A 321 -5.12 13.88 -1.69
C ASP A 321 -5.77 15.17 -2.25
N ARG A 322 -5.70 15.40 -3.57
CA ARG A 322 -6.12 16.66 -4.21
C ARG A 322 -7.32 16.54 -5.11
N LEU A 323 -7.54 15.36 -5.68
CA LEU A 323 -8.56 15.12 -6.71
C LEU A 323 -9.61 14.12 -6.20
N PRO A 324 -10.83 14.18 -6.72
CA PRO A 324 -11.85 13.17 -6.45
C PRO A 324 -11.36 11.78 -6.84
N LEU A 325 -11.52 10.81 -5.92
CA LEU A 325 -10.95 9.46 -6.05
C LEU A 325 -11.47 8.71 -7.28
N LYS A 326 -12.80 8.76 -7.51
CA LYS A 326 -13.45 8.00 -8.59
C LYS A 326 -12.98 8.41 -9.98
N PRO A 327 -13.04 9.68 -10.42
CA PRO A 327 -12.61 10.08 -11.76
C PRO A 327 -11.10 9.87 -11.96
N LEU A 328 -10.29 10.08 -10.94
CA LEU A 328 -8.85 9.84 -11.01
C LEU A 328 -8.56 8.36 -11.25
N TYR A 329 -9.21 7.46 -10.50
CA TYR A 329 -9.01 6.03 -10.65
C TYR A 329 -9.53 5.53 -12.01
N LEU A 330 -10.70 6.01 -12.46
CA LEU A 330 -11.23 5.69 -13.78
C LEU A 330 -10.26 6.10 -14.90
N GLY A 331 -9.68 7.30 -14.84
CA GLY A 331 -8.70 7.76 -15.82
C GLY A 331 -7.48 6.85 -15.90
N ILE A 332 -6.94 6.43 -14.76
CA ILE A 332 -5.79 5.51 -14.69
C ILE A 332 -6.16 4.12 -15.22
N ALA A 333 -7.32 3.58 -14.85
CA ALA A 333 -7.76 2.27 -15.31
C ALA A 333 -8.08 2.27 -16.83
N LEU A 334 -8.70 3.33 -17.34
CA LEU A 334 -8.99 3.50 -18.77
C LEU A 334 -7.72 3.55 -19.63
N ALA A 335 -6.65 4.20 -19.13
CA ALA A 335 -5.38 4.30 -19.84
C ALA A 335 -4.66 2.95 -20.00
N GLN A 336 -4.89 2.00 -19.11
CA GLN A 336 -4.28 0.65 -19.18
C GLN A 336 -4.75 -0.12 -20.41
N MET A 337 -6.03 0.01 -20.79
CA MET A 337 -6.62 -0.77 -21.88
C MET A 337 -5.93 -0.56 -23.24
N PRO A 338 -5.81 0.67 -23.77
CA PRO A 338 -5.16 0.89 -25.06
C PRO A 338 -3.67 0.59 -25.01
N LEU A 339 -2.98 0.83 -23.89
CA LEU A 339 -1.57 0.53 -23.75
C LEU A 339 -1.30 -0.97 -23.80
N LEU A 340 -2.11 -1.80 -23.13
CA LEU A 340 -2.00 -3.25 -23.18
C LEU A 340 -2.33 -3.78 -24.58
N ALA A 341 -3.37 -3.24 -25.22
CA ALA A 341 -3.74 -3.62 -26.59
C ALA A 341 -2.65 -3.27 -27.62
N LEU A 342 -2.02 -2.10 -27.48
CA LEU A 342 -0.87 -1.70 -28.33
C LEU A 342 0.37 -2.55 -28.03
N ALA A 343 0.65 -2.83 -26.74
CA ALA A 343 1.77 -3.69 -26.35
C ALA A 343 1.63 -5.13 -26.90
N ALA A 344 0.39 -5.64 -27.06
CA ALA A 344 0.13 -6.94 -27.64
C ALA A 344 0.68 -7.08 -29.08
N GLN A 345 0.73 -5.99 -29.84
CA GLN A 345 1.21 -5.94 -31.23
C GLN A 345 2.66 -5.43 -31.37
N ALA A 346 3.20 -4.82 -30.30
CA ALA A 346 4.51 -4.16 -30.35
C ALA A 346 5.68 -5.15 -30.34
N GLN A 347 6.78 -4.74 -30.96
CA GLN A 347 8.05 -5.46 -31.01
C GLN A 347 9.20 -4.51 -30.66
N GLY A 348 10.32 -5.08 -30.19
CA GLY A 348 11.55 -4.36 -29.93
C GLY A 348 11.35 -3.10 -29.04
N TRP A 349 11.98 -2.00 -29.42
CA TRP A 349 11.97 -0.75 -28.64
C TRP A 349 10.58 -0.15 -28.39
N TRP A 350 9.64 -0.32 -29.33
CA TRP A 350 8.26 0.12 -29.15
C TRP A 350 7.56 -0.62 -28.02
N LEU A 351 7.83 -1.91 -27.89
CA LEU A 351 7.32 -2.66 -26.75
C LEU A 351 7.85 -2.10 -25.43
N LEU A 352 9.14 -1.75 -25.34
CA LEU A 352 9.73 -1.22 -24.12
C LEU A 352 9.06 0.10 -23.69
N VAL A 353 8.81 1.00 -24.64
CA VAL A 353 8.11 2.26 -24.39
C VAL A 353 6.67 2.03 -23.89
N LEU A 354 5.96 1.14 -24.59
CA LEU A 354 4.58 0.79 -24.19
C LEU A 354 4.54 0.06 -22.85
N LEU A 355 5.51 -0.81 -22.59
CA LEU A 355 5.64 -1.53 -21.33
C LEU A 355 5.89 -0.55 -20.16
N LEU A 356 6.72 0.47 -20.37
CA LEU A 356 6.90 1.53 -19.38
C LEU A 356 5.56 2.23 -19.09
N GLY A 357 4.81 2.60 -20.13
CA GLY A 357 3.47 3.18 -19.98
C GLY A 357 2.50 2.27 -19.22
N VAL A 358 2.43 0.99 -19.60
CA VAL A 358 1.62 -0.03 -18.92
C VAL A 358 1.98 -0.10 -17.44
N MET A 359 3.27 -0.19 -17.10
CA MET A 359 3.73 -0.31 -15.72
C MET A 359 3.49 0.95 -14.89
N ILE A 360 3.61 2.15 -15.49
CA ILE A 360 3.26 3.43 -14.84
C ILE A 360 1.80 3.40 -14.36
N PHE A 361 0.88 2.97 -15.21
CA PHE A 361 -0.55 2.97 -14.86
C PHE A 361 -0.94 1.78 -13.97
N ILE A 362 -0.30 0.61 -14.08
CA ILE A 362 -0.52 -0.51 -13.16
C ILE A 362 -0.01 -0.15 -11.76
N PHE A 363 1.22 0.34 -11.64
CA PHE A 363 1.78 0.74 -10.34
C PHE A 363 1.04 1.95 -9.76
N GLY A 364 0.62 2.89 -10.62
CA GLY A 364 -0.21 4.03 -10.22
C GLY A 364 -1.60 3.64 -9.70
N SER A 365 -2.14 2.48 -10.05
CA SER A 365 -3.45 2.03 -9.54
C SER A 365 -3.40 1.37 -8.15
N ILE A 366 -2.22 0.95 -7.68
CA ILE A 366 -2.09 0.26 -6.38
C ILE A 366 -2.54 1.13 -5.18
N PRO A 367 -2.17 2.42 -5.06
CA PRO A 367 -2.52 3.25 -3.91
C PRO A 367 -4.03 3.44 -3.69
N PHE A 368 -4.84 3.29 -4.73
CA PHE A 368 -6.28 3.57 -4.64
C PHE A 368 -7.02 2.66 -3.68
N THR A 369 -6.69 1.38 -3.66
CA THR A 369 -7.39 0.42 -2.78
C THR A 369 -7.13 0.69 -1.31
N ASP A 370 -5.90 1.11 -0.96
CA ASP A 370 -5.56 1.52 0.39
C ASP A 370 -6.15 2.90 0.74
N ALA A 371 -6.18 3.82 -0.22
CA ALA A 371 -6.84 5.12 -0.06
C ALA A 371 -8.35 4.97 0.19
N MET A 372 -9.03 4.02 -0.47
CA MET A 372 -10.43 3.70 -0.20
C MET A 372 -10.64 3.21 1.22
N ILE A 373 -9.75 2.32 1.73
CA ILE A 373 -9.82 1.88 3.13
C ILE A 373 -9.68 3.06 4.08
N VAL A 374 -8.71 3.95 3.85
CA VAL A 374 -8.46 5.10 4.72
C VAL A 374 -9.65 6.07 4.71
N ARG A 375 -10.28 6.26 3.54
CA ARG A 375 -11.39 7.21 3.35
C ARG A 375 -12.72 6.70 3.90
N TYR A 376 -13.02 5.42 3.70
CA TYR A 376 -14.35 4.86 3.95
C TYR A 376 -14.44 3.95 5.17
N VAL A 377 -13.31 3.54 5.79
CA VAL A 377 -13.30 2.59 6.90
C VAL A 377 -12.81 3.25 8.19
N ASP A 378 -13.57 3.06 9.28
CA ASP A 378 -13.20 3.53 10.61
C ASP A 378 -11.87 2.92 11.07
N ASP A 379 -11.03 3.72 11.75
CA ASP A 379 -9.70 3.30 12.21
C ASP A 379 -9.74 2.06 13.13
N ARG A 380 -10.83 1.87 13.88
CA ARG A 380 -11.01 0.74 14.81
C ARG A 380 -11.05 -0.63 14.14
N ILE A 381 -11.51 -0.67 12.89
CA ILE A 381 -11.66 -1.91 12.11
C ILE A 381 -10.84 -1.91 10.81
N ARG A 382 -10.01 -0.87 10.61
CA ARG A 382 -9.29 -0.63 9.35
C ARG A 382 -8.36 -1.78 8.99
N SER A 383 -7.58 -2.28 9.96
CA SER A 383 -6.66 -3.38 9.72
C SER A 383 -7.39 -4.68 9.39
N ARG A 384 -8.52 -4.94 10.05
CA ARG A 384 -9.36 -6.11 9.77
C ARG A 384 -9.97 -6.08 8.36
N VAL A 385 -10.48 -4.91 7.93
CA VAL A 385 -11.04 -4.73 6.59
C VAL A 385 -9.95 -4.83 5.53
N ALA A 386 -8.77 -4.27 5.78
CA ALA A 386 -7.61 -4.41 4.92
C ALA A 386 -7.19 -5.89 4.79
N GLY A 387 -7.11 -6.62 5.91
CA GLY A 387 -6.79 -8.04 5.92
C GLY A 387 -7.80 -8.89 5.13
N ALA A 388 -9.10 -8.67 5.32
CA ALA A 388 -10.15 -9.37 4.57
C ALA A 388 -10.04 -9.13 3.07
N ARG A 389 -9.84 -7.86 2.65
CA ARG A 389 -9.61 -7.50 1.25
C ARG A 389 -8.39 -8.23 0.68
N LEU A 390 -7.26 -8.19 1.39
CA LEU A 390 -6.01 -8.78 0.93
C LEU A 390 -6.10 -10.30 0.80
N THR A 391 -6.76 -10.97 1.74
CA THR A 391 -6.98 -12.43 1.66
C THR A 391 -7.67 -12.81 0.37
N VAL A 392 -8.73 -12.09 -0.01
CA VAL A 392 -9.44 -12.33 -1.27
C VAL A 392 -8.58 -11.94 -2.48
N SER A 393 -7.98 -10.74 -2.45
CA SER A 393 -7.27 -10.22 -3.62
C SER A 393 -5.98 -11.00 -3.91
N ILE A 394 -5.17 -11.31 -2.90
CA ILE A 394 -3.94 -12.10 -3.09
C ILE A 394 -4.28 -13.54 -3.43
N GLY A 395 -5.28 -14.14 -2.77
CA GLY A 395 -5.73 -15.49 -3.07
C GLY A 395 -6.12 -15.66 -4.55
N ILE A 396 -6.91 -14.73 -5.09
CA ILE A 396 -7.33 -14.77 -6.49
C ILE A 396 -6.19 -14.36 -7.43
N SER A 397 -5.46 -13.30 -7.11
CA SER A 397 -4.41 -12.80 -8.01
C SER A 397 -3.19 -13.73 -8.10
N SER A 398 -2.98 -14.61 -7.14
CA SER A 398 -1.95 -15.66 -7.24
C SER A 398 -2.22 -16.64 -8.39
N LEU A 399 -3.48 -16.78 -8.84
CA LEU A 399 -3.82 -17.54 -10.05
C LEU A 399 -3.12 -17.01 -11.30
N ALA A 400 -2.79 -15.72 -11.36
CA ALA A 400 -2.06 -15.14 -12.49
C ALA A 400 -0.67 -15.79 -12.66
N VAL A 401 0.02 -16.07 -11.55
CA VAL A 401 1.34 -16.71 -11.56
C VAL A 401 1.22 -18.15 -12.05
N TRP A 402 0.19 -18.87 -11.59
CA TRP A 402 -0.06 -20.24 -12.01
C TRP A 402 -0.52 -20.34 -13.47
N LEU A 403 -1.36 -19.42 -13.92
CA LEU A 403 -1.91 -19.42 -15.30
C LEU A 403 -0.92 -18.89 -16.35
N LEU A 404 0.09 -18.10 -15.97
CA LEU A 404 1.00 -17.43 -16.91
C LEU A 404 1.60 -18.40 -17.91
N GLY A 405 2.28 -19.45 -17.44
CA GLY A 405 2.92 -20.45 -18.28
C GLY A 405 1.93 -21.19 -19.20
N PRO A 406 0.87 -21.82 -18.66
CA PRO A 406 -0.15 -22.49 -19.46
C PRO A 406 -0.82 -21.60 -20.51
N VAL A 407 -1.15 -20.35 -20.20
CA VAL A 407 -1.78 -19.43 -21.15
C VAL A 407 -0.82 -19.07 -22.28
N VAL A 408 0.42 -18.69 -21.97
CA VAL A 408 1.41 -18.35 -22.98
C VAL A 408 1.73 -19.56 -23.85
N LYS A 409 1.90 -20.75 -23.26
CA LYS A 409 2.17 -22.00 -23.97
C LYS A 409 1.01 -22.42 -24.89
N ALA A 410 -0.23 -22.25 -24.46
CA ALA A 410 -1.41 -22.63 -25.24
C ALA A 410 -1.79 -21.62 -26.32
N SER A 411 -1.35 -20.36 -26.20
CA SER A 411 -1.71 -19.29 -27.11
C SER A 411 -0.51 -18.40 -27.49
N SER A 412 -0.26 -17.31 -26.78
CA SER A 412 0.87 -16.40 -26.97
C SER A 412 0.90 -15.29 -25.91
N PHE A 413 1.99 -14.54 -25.81
CA PHE A 413 2.02 -13.30 -25.05
C PHE A 413 1.04 -12.23 -25.58
N ALA A 414 0.79 -12.19 -26.90
CA ALA A 414 -0.20 -11.28 -27.45
C ALA A 414 -1.61 -11.58 -26.91
N ALA A 415 -2.02 -12.85 -26.88
CA ALA A 415 -3.30 -13.25 -26.31
C ALA A 415 -3.39 -12.95 -24.81
N LEU A 416 -2.29 -13.16 -24.06
CA LEU A 416 -2.21 -12.79 -22.65
C LEU A 416 -2.43 -11.28 -22.45
N LEU A 417 -1.77 -10.42 -23.23
CA LEU A 417 -1.90 -8.95 -23.14
C LEU A 417 -3.31 -8.47 -23.50
N TRP A 418 -3.97 -9.10 -24.48
CA TRP A 418 -5.39 -8.85 -24.78
C TRP A 418 -6.29 -9.28 -23.62
N GLY A 419 -6.04 -10.43 -23.00
CA GLY A 419 -6.72 -10.87 -21.78
C GLY A 419 -6.54 -9.87 -20.64
N MET A 420 -5.33 -9.32 -20.49
CA MET A 420 -5.04 -8.27 -19.50
C MET A 420 -5.77 -6.96 -19.83
N ALA A 421 -5.91 -6.58 -21.09
CA ALA A 421 -6.72 -5.43 -21.49
C ALA A 421 -8.20 -5.62 -21.09
N LEU A 422 -8.71 -6.84 -21.21
CA LEU A 422 -10.08 -7.19 -20.73
C LEU A 422 -10.16 -7.10 -19.20
N ILE A 423 -9.15 -7.56 -18.46
CA ILE A 423 -9.09 -7.40 -17.00
C ILE A 423 -9.07 -5.91 -16.62
N ALA A 424 -8.35 -5.06 -17.36
CA ALA A 424 -8.37 -3.62 -17.17
C ALA A 424 -9.77 -3.02 -17.42
N ALA A 425 -10.51 -3.51 -18.44
CA ALA A 425 -11.92 -3.13 -18.66
C ALA A 425 -12.82 -3.53 -17.49
N CYS A 426 -12.60 -4.72 -16.90
CA CYS A 426 -13.29 -5.12 -15.67
C CYS A 426 -12.97 -4.17 -14.50
N THR A 427 -11.69 -3.72 -14.39
CA THR A 427 -11.32 -2.70 -13.38
C THR A 427 -12.12 -1.41 -13.57
N VAL A 428 -12.25 -0.93 -14.82
CA VAL A 428 -13.05 0.27 -15.14
C VAL A 428 -14.51 0.06 -14.72
N ALA A 429 -15.13 -1.08 -15.08
CA ALA A 429 -16.51 -1.39 -14.73
C ALA A 429 -16.73 -1.42 -13.21
N VAL A 430 -15.82 -2.06 -12.48
CA VAL A 430 -15.86 -2.14 -11.00
C VAL A 430 -15.71 -0.74 -10.38
N VAL A 431 -14.75 0.06 -10.84
CA VAL A 431 -14.49 1.41 -10.31
C VAL A 431 -15.62 2.37 -10.70
N ALA A 432 -16.25 2.21 -11.85
CA ALA A 432 -17.43 3.00 -12.24
C ALA A 432 -18.59 2.84 -11.24
N TRP A 433 -18.66 1.70 -10.56
CA TRP A 433 -19.67 1.46 -9.51
C TRP A 433 -19.30 2.07 -8.16
N LEU A 434 -18.10 2.64 -7.97
CA LEU A 434 -17.74 3.35 -6.75
C LEU A 434 -18.71 4.52 -6.50
N PRO A 435 -19.24 4.70 -5.26
CA PRO A 435 -20.07 5.85 -4.92
C PRO A 435 -19.34 7.16 -5.20
N SER A 436 -20.07 8.21 -5.58
CA SER A 436 -19.51 9.56 -5.60
C SER A 436 -19.24 10.04 -4.16
N GLU A 437 -18.34 10.99 -3.98
CA GLU A 437 -18.05 11.56 -2.65
C GLU A 437 -19.28 12.25 -2.06
N LYS A 438 -20.14 12.82 -2.92
CA LYS A 438 -21.43 13.40 -2.52
C LYS A 438 -22.39 12.36 -1.97
N ASP A 439 -22.47 11.18 -2.59
CA ASP A 439 -23.33 10.08 -2.13
C ASP A 439 -22.84 9.49 -0.81
N ALA A 440 -21.55 9.61 -0.53
CA ALA A 440 -20.92 9.08 0.69
C ALA A 440 -21.02 10.02 1.89
N GLY A 441 -21.58 11.24 1.73
CA GLY A 441 -21.62 12.24 2.79
C GLY A 441 -20.23 12.67 3.29
N ALA A 442 -19.20 12.46 2.49
CA ALA A 442 -17.82 12.83 2.77
C ALA A 442 -17.55 14.21 2.16
N THR A 443 -18.08 15.25 2.80
CA THR A 443 -17.70 16.65 2.54
C THR A 443 -16.79 17.14 3.65
#